data_9dd9df2ffa852289578316eb8058a14a
#
_entry.id   9dd9df2ffa852289578316eb8058a14a
#
_cell.length_a   1.000
_cell.length_b   1.000
_cell.length_c   1.000
_cell.angle_alpha   90.00
_cell.angle_beta   90.00
_cell.angle_gamma   90.00
#
_symmetry.space_group_name_H-M   'P 1'
#
loop_
_entity.id
_entity.type
_entity.pdbx_description
1 polymer ?
#
loop_
_entity_poly.entity_id
_entity_poly.type
_entity_poly.pdbx_seq_one_letter_code
_entity_poly.pdbx_strand_id
1 'polypeptide(L)'
;TKHVLTAPPRWDNQEWRNMGLAALGVVGVMAVIDRPVQDAMRRIAPDSDPLTPDDNRFLHEMERFGREYSLGLLGGFYVAGALNHDERAVAMAQDGLTSIIIASGIITTATKVAVGRARPRDDVGIAHFRPFGGDQSFPSGHTSHAFAVASVIANHYDETWVTCTSYSVASLVGVARSYHGGHFASDILAGAMIGTLVGKSVVEYNKS
;
A
#
# COMPACT_ATOMS: atom_id res chain seq x y z
N THR A 1 -5.64 -16.91 6.18
CA THR A 1 -4.45 -16.75 5.31
C THR A 1 -4.53 -17.62 4.06
N LYS A 2 -4.80 -18.93 4.18
CA LYS A 2 -4.94 -19.82 3.00
C LYS A 2 -6.04 -19.36 2.03
N HIS A 3 -7.16 -18.84 2.54
CA HIS A 3 -8.29 -18.41 1.70
C HIS A 3 -7.89 -17.27 0.76
N VAL A 4 -7.23 -16.24 1.26
CA VAL A 4 -6.81 -15.08 0.46
C VAL A 4 -5.79 -15.48 -0.62
N LEU A 5 -4.82 -16.34 -0.28
CA LEU A 5 -3.77 -16.77 -1.20
C LEU A 5 -4.26 -17.80 -2.24
N THR A 6 -5.32 -18.56 -1.93
CA THR A 6 -5.89 -19.57 -2.83
C THR A 6 -7.18 -19.10 -3.50
N ALA A 7 -7.58 -17.85 -3.33
CA ALA A 7 -8.79 -17.29 -3.92
C ALA A 7 -8.77 -17.28 -5.46
N PRO A 8 -7.69 -16.83 -6.16
CA PRO A 8 -7.71 -16.70 -7.60
C PRO A 8 -8.12 -17.95 -8.40
N PRO A 9 -7.68 -19.17 -8.04
CA PRO A 9 -8.14 -20.39 -8.74
C PRO A 9 -9.63 -20.71 -8.57
N ARG A 10 -10.32 -20.03 -7.64
CA ARG A 10 -11.74 -20.22 -7.33
C ARG A 10 -12.61 -19.06 -7.79
N TRP A 11 -12.01 -18.06 -8.38
CA TRP A 11 -12.71 -16.88 -8.85
C TRP A 11 -13.69 -17.23 -9.98
N ASP A 12 -14.85 -16.60 -9.93
CA ASP A 12 -15.82 -16.63 -11.01
C ASP A 12 -15.45 -15.66 -12.14
N ASN A 13 -16.23 -15.69 -13.23
CA ASN A 13 -15.98 -14.81 -14.38
C ASN A 13 -16.12 -13.32 -14.04
N GLN A 14 -16.89 -12.96 -13.02
CA GLN A 14 -17.04 -11.60 -12.58
C GLN A 14 -15.80 -11.10 -11.83
N GLU A 15 -15.23 -11.92 -10.96
CA GLU A 15 -14.02 -11.60 -10.20
C GLU A 15 -12.83 -11.44 -11.15
N TRP A 16 -12.67 -12.34 -12.13
CA TRP A 16 -11.65 -12.20 -13.17
C TRP A 16 -11.85 -10.94 -14.02
N ARG A 17 -13.09 -10.58 -14.37
CA ARG A 17 -13.39 -9.33 -15.08
C ARG A 17 -13.04 -8.11 -14.23
N ASN A 18 -13.39 -8.10 -12.96
CA ASN A 18 -13.08 -7.00 -12.05
C ASN A 18 -11.56 -6.83 -11.89
N MET A 19 -10.82 -7.91 -11.78
CA MET A 19 -9.34 -7.89 -11.78
C MET A 19 -8.79 -7.31 -13.09
N GLY A 20 -9.32 -7.73 -14.24
CA GLY A 20 -8.94 -7.20 -15.54
C GLY A 20 -9.20 -5.70 -15.67
N LEU A 21 -10.38 -5.23 -15.25
CA LEU A 21 -10.70 -3.80 -15.21
C LEU A 21 -9.79 -3.00 -14.29
N ALA A 22 -9.46 -3.56 -13.12
CA ALA A 22 -8.52 -2.95 -12.19
C ALA A 22 -7.11 -2.84 -12.81
N ALA A 23 -6.62 -3.89 -13.45
CA ALA A 23 -5.33 -3.87 -14.15
C ALA A 23 -5.32 -2.85 -15.31
N LEU A 24 -6.39 -2.78 -16.11
CA LEU A 24 -6.55 -1.76 -17.16
C LEU A 24 -6.56 -0.35 -16.59
N GLY A 25 -7.22 -0.13 -15.45
CA GLY A 25 -7.20 1.15 -14.74
C GLY A 25 -5.80 1.57 -14.33
N VAL A 26 -5.00 0.65 -13.77
CA VAL A 26 -3.60 0.91 -13.41
C VAL A 26 -2.75 1.24 -14.65
N VAL A 27 -2.93 0.51 -15.75
CA VAL A 27 -2.24 0.79 -17.03
C VAL A 27 -2.67 2.15 -17.59
N GLY A 28 -3.95 2.51 -17.49
CA GLY A 28 -4.45 3.83 -17.87
C GLY A 28 -3.82 4.96 -17.06
N VAL A 29 -3.71 4.81 -15.75
CA VAL A 29 -3.01 5.77 -14.86
C VAL A 29 -1.53 5.85 -15.24
N MET A 30 -0.87 4.74 -15.51
CA MET A 30 0.52 4.73 -15.97
C MET A 30 0.69 5.54 -17.25
N ALA A 31 -0.18 5.34 -18.25
CA ALA A 31 -0.07 5.99 -19.55
C ALA A 31 -0.33 7.51 -19.50
N VAL A 32 -1.25 7.95 -18.63
CA VAL A 32 -1.76 9.33 -18.63
C VAL A 32 -1.20 10.16 -17.46
N ILE A 33 -1.02 9.57 -16.29
CA ILE A 33 -0.78 10.30 -15.03
C ILE A 33 0.68 10.20 -14.57
N ASP A 34 1.38 9.09 -14.81
CA ASP A 34 2.72 8.88 -14.24
C ASP A 34 3.72 9.97 -14.65
N ARG A 35 3.77 10.33 -15.94
CA ARG A 35 4.69 11.36 -16.41
C ARG A 35 4.37 12.75 -15.86
N PRO A 36 3.12 13.29 -15.99
CA PRO A 36 2.75 14.57 -15.40
C PRO A 36 3.04 14.68 -13.90
N VAL A 37 2.74 13.62 -13.13
CA VAL A 37 3.00 13.59 -11.68
C VAL A 37 4.50 13.57 -11.40
N GLN A 38 5.28 12.75 -12.09
CA GLN A 38 6.74 12.71 -11.96
C GLN A 38 7.34 14.09 -12.25
N ASP A 39 6.94 14.74 -13.33
CA ASP A 39 7.44 16.07 -13.71
C ASP A 39 7.07 17.13 -12.68
N ALA A 40 5.86 17.06 -12.12
CA ALA A 40 5.43 17.96 -11.05
C ALA A 40 6.26 17.75 -9.77
N MET A 41 6.46 16.50 -9.35
CA MET A 41 7.26 16.17 -8.15
C MET A 41 8.71 16.63 -8.30
N ARG A 42 9.33 16.44 -9.46
CA ARG A 42 10.69 16.93 -9.74
C ARG A 42 10.81 18.46 -9.68
N ARG A 43 9.76 19.20 -10.03
CA ARG A 43 9.76 20.67 -9.91
C ARG A 43 9.64 21.13 -8.46
N ILE A 44 8.88 20.40 -7.64
CA ILE A 44 8.65 20.71 -6.24
C ILE A 44 9.84 20.31 -5.36
N ALA A 45 10.47 19.17 -5.70
CA ALA A 45 11.54 18.56 -4.91
C ALA A 45 12.66 18.05 -5.84
N PRO A 46 13.45 18.95 -6.47
CA PRO A 46 14.47 18.56 -7.45
C PRO A 46 15.61 17.71 -6.84
N ASP A 47 15.93 17.93 -5.57
CA ASP A 47 17.03 17.29 -4.85
C ASP A 47 16.57 16.29 -3.78
N SER A 48 15.30 15.85 -3.83
CA SER A 48 14.77 14.92 -2.83
C SER A 48 15.45 13.55 -2.92
N ASP A 49 16.37 13.29 -2.00
CA ASP A 49 16.96 11.97 -1.79
C ASP A 49 16.26 11.29 -0.62
N PRO A 50 15.68 10.10 -0.82
CA PRO A 50 15.01 9.36 0.25
C PRO A 50 15.94 8.91 1.39
N LEU A 51 17.25 9.06 1.23
CA LEU A 51 18.26 8.69 2.24
C LEU A 51 18.72 9.88 3.08
N THR A 52 18.40 11.11 2.66
CA THR A 52 18.72 12.33 3.43
C THR A 52 17.43 12.87 4.07
N PRO A 53 17.49 13.38 5.33
CA PRO A 53 16.42 14.19 5.89
C PRO A 53 16.29 15.44 5.02
N ASP A 54 15.34 15.41 4.12
CA ASP A 54 15.11 16.49 3.19
C ASP A 54 14.35 17.65 3.83
N ASP A 55 14.15 18.71 3.04
CA ASP A 55 13.48 19.94 3.44
C ASP A 55 12.01 19.73 3.86
N ASN A 56 11.41 18.56 3.61
CA ASN A 56 10.03 18.25 3.98
C ASN A 56 9.93 17.13 5.02
N ARG A 57 10.31 17.47 6.27
CA ARG A 57 10.22 16.58 7.41
C ARG A 57 8.82 15.96 7.58
N PHE A 58 7.76 16.68 7.24
CA PHE A 58 6.39 16.16 7.36
C PHE A 58 6.18 14.94 6.45
N LEU A 59 6.54 15.02 5.16
CA LEU A 59 6.39 13.90 4.23
C LEU A 59 7.32 12.73 4.60
N HIS A 60 8.52 13.02 5.09
CA HIS A 60 9.41 11.98 5.60
C HIS A 60 8.78 11.20 6.76
N GLU A 61 8.17 11.89 7.73
CA GLU A 61 7.47 11.22 8.83
C GLU A 61 6.20 10.49 8.35
N MET A 62 5.48 11.02 7.37
CA MET A 62 4.31 10.33 6.80
C MET A 62 4.70 9.00 6.12
N GLU A 63 5.84 8.95 5.45
CA GLU A 63 6.33 7.71 4.84
C GLU A 63 6.50 6.58 5.87
N ARG A 64 6.91 6.90 7.10
CA ARG A 64 7.14 5.92 8.17
C ARG A 64 5.86 5.22 8.63
N PHE A 65 4.67 5.81 8.39
CA PHE A 65 3.40 5.10 8.57
C PHE A 65 3.21 3.93 7.61
N GLY A 66 3.94 3.90 6.50
CA GLY A 66 3.99 2.75 5.60
C GLY A 66 4.87 1.60 6.11
N ARG A 67 5.48 1.68 7.31
CA ARG A 67 6.34 0.66 7.91
C ARG A 67 6.33 0.70 9.44
N GLU A 68 7.19 1.53 10.05
CA GLU A 68 7.51 1.46 11.48
C GLU A 68 6.33 1.91 12.35
N TYR A 69 5.71 3.05 12.01
CA TYR A 69 4.68 3.65 12.86
C TYR A 69 3.39 2.82 12.88
N SER A 70 3.01 2.22 11.77
CA SER A 70 1.85 1.33 11.75
C SER A 70 2.08 0.05 12.55
N LEU A 71 3.30 -0.50 12.54
CA LEU A 71 3.64 -1.65 13.41
C LEU A 71 3.60 -1.26 14.89
N GLY A 72 4.13 -0.09 15.24
CA GLY A 72 4.04 0.47 16.59
C GLY A 72 2.59 0.70 17.03
N LEU A 73 1.76 1.24 16.13
CA LEU A 73 0.32 1.45 16.35
C LEU A 73 -0.40 0.12 16.63
N LEU A 74 -0.21 -0.88 15.77
CA LEU A 74 -0.81 -2.22 15.96
C LEU A 74 -0.33 -2.87 17.25
N GLY A 75 0.97 -2.77 17.56
CA GLY A 75 1.51 -3.26 18.83
C GLY A 75 0.88 -2.57 20.04
N GLY A 76 0.69 -1.25 19.97
CA GLY A 76 0.01 -0.47 21.01
C GLY A 76 -1.45 -0.89 21.21
N PHE A 77 -2.19 -1.05 20.13
CA PHE A 77 -3.58 -1.56 20.18
C PHE A 77 -3.66 -2.97 20.74
N TYR A 78 -2.74 -3.85 20.36
CA TYR A 78 -2.68 -5.22 20.90
C TYR A 78 -2.46 -5.22 22.43
N VAL A 79 -1.46 -4.48 22.90
CA VAL A 79 -1.14 -4.41 24.33
C VAL A 79 -2.25 -3.73 25.12
N ALA A 80 -2.74 -2.59 24.65
CA ALA A 80 -3.84 -1.88 25.32
C ALA A 80 -5.13 -2.73 25.35
N GLY A 81 -5.46 -3.39 24.24
CA GLY A 81 -6.61 -4.29 24.17
C GLY A 81 -6.49 -5.48 25.14
N ALA A 82 -5.32 -6.11 25.19
CA ALA A 82 -5.06 -7.23 26.10
C ALA A 82 -5.16 -6.83 27.59
N LEU A 83 -4.65 -5.64 27.93
CA LEU A 83 -4.70 -5.13 29.30
C LEU A 83 -6.11 -4.70 29.75
N ASN A 84 -6.93 -4.20 28.82
CA ASN A 84 -8.29 -3.73 29.10
C ASN A 84 -9.37 -4.75 28.75
N HIS A 85 -9.01 -5.96 28.33
CA HIS A 85 -9.94 -6.99 27.84
C HIS A 85 -10.81 -6.54 26.66
N ASP A 86 -10.25 -5.68 25.80
CA ASP A 86 -10.90 -5.23 24.56
C ASP A 86 -10.54 -6.18 23.41
N GLU A 87 -11.39 -7.18 23.20
CA GLU A 87 -11.22 -8.19 22.16
C GLU A 87 -11.20 -7.58 20.76
N ARG A 88 -11.93 -6.46 20.52
CA ARG A 88 -11.97 -5.76 19.23
C ARG A 88 -10.60 -5.16 18.89
N ALA A 89 -9.97 -4.50 19.84
CA ALA A 89 -8.64 -3.91 19.67
C ALA A 89 -7.58 -4.99 19.40
N VAL A 90 -7.65 -6.12 20.12
CA VAL A 90 -6.74 -7.28 19.91
C VAL A 90 -6.95 -7.87 18.52
N ALA A 91 -8.21 -8.14 18.12
CA ALA A 91 -8.53 -8.69 16.80
C ALA A 91 -8.08 -7.77 15.66
N MET A 92 -8.34 -6.45 15.79
CA MET A 92 -7.90 -5.44 14.82
C MET A 92 -6.38 -5.44 14.65
N ALA A 93 -5.62 -5.54 15.73
CA ALA A 93 -4.16 -5.57 15.68
C ALA A 93 -3.63 -6.85 15.00
N GLN A 94 -4.23 -7.99 15.27
CA GLN A 94 -3.87 -9.29 14.64
C GLN A 94 -4.22 -9.30 13.15
N ASP A 95 -5.40 -8.80 12.78
CA ASP A 95 -5.83 -8.68 11.39
C ASP A 95 -4.93 -7.70 10.61
N GLY A 96 -4.56 -6.59 11.26
CA GLY A 96 -3.63 -5.63 10.70
C GLY A 96 -2.27 -6.24 10.37
N LEU A 97 -1.67 -6.96 11.32
CA LEU A 97 -0.39 -7.65 11.11
C LEU A 97 -0.50 -8.72 10.02
N THR A 98 -1.57 -9.52 10.04
CA THR A 98 -1.83 -10.54 9.01
C THR A 98 -1.95 -9.90 7.63
N SER A 99 -2.68 -8.79 7.53
CA SER A 99 -2.87 -8.07 6.27
C SER A 99 -1.57 -7.47 5.72
N ILE A 100 -0.72 -6.94 6.57
CA ILE A 100 0.62 -6.46 6.19
C ILE A 100 1.46 -7.60 5.59
N ILE A 101 1.51 -8.74 6.27
CA ILE A 101 2.29 -9.89 5.81
C ILE A 101 1.81 -10.36 4.43
N ILE A 102 0.50 -10.45 4.22
CA ILE A 102 -0.06 -10.91 2.95
C ILE A 102 0.10 -9.84 1.86
N ALA A 103 -0.37 -8.61 2.10
CA ALA A 103 -0.40 -7.56 1.09
C ALA A 103 1.01 -7.10 0.69
N SER A 104 1.80 -6.68 1.68
CA SER A 104 3.13 -6.10 1.43
C SER A 104 4.22 -7.17 1.38
N GLY A 105 4.21 -8.12 2.31
CA GLY A 105 5.24 -9.15 2.40
C GLY A 105 5.18 -10.18 1.27
N ILE A 106 4.01 -10.66 0.91
CA ILE A 106 3.85 -11.75 -0.07
C ILE A 106 3.47 -11.18 -1.45
N ILE A 107 2.27 -10.60 -1.58
CA ILE A 107 1.72 -10.22 -2.89
C ILE A 107 2.56 -9.13 -3.55
N THR A 108 2.82 -8.03 -2.83
CA THR A 108 3.61 -6.92 -3.36
C THR A 108 5.03 -7.36 -3.70
N THR A 109 5.68 -8.14 -2.84
CA THR A 109 7.06 -8.61 -3.08
C THR A 109 7.12 -9.54 -4.30
N ALA A 110 6.21 -10.49 -4.41
CA ALA A 110 6.13 -11.38 -5.58
C ALA A 110 5.90 -10.59 -6.88
N THR A 111 4.97 -9.61 -6.85
CA THR A 111 4.68 -8.75 -8.01
C THR A 111 5.87 -7.87 -8.39
N LYS A 112 6.61 -7.32 -7.41
CA LYS A 112 7.85 -6.55 -7.68
C LYS A 112 8.86 -7.35 -8.48
N VAL A 113 9.12 -8.58 -8.04
CA VAL A 113 10.06 -9.48 -8.73
C VAL A 113 9.57 -9.83 -10.13
N ALA A 114 8.29 -10.13 -10.29
CA ALA A 114 7.70 -10.51 -11.57
C ALA A 114 7.66 -9.35 -12.58
N VAL A 115 7.44 -8.11 -12.12
CA VAL A 115 7.30 -6.94 -13.01
C VAL A 115 8.64 -6.23 -13.25
N GLY A 116 9.45 -6.04 -12.21
CA GLY A 116 10.78 -5.43 -12.32
C GLY A 116 10.75 -4.02 -12.90
N ARG A 117 9.91 -3.11 -12.38
CA ARG A 117 9.82 -1.72 -12.87
C ARG A 117 10.87 -0.84 -12.21
N ALA A 118 11.59 -0.04 -13.01
CA ALA A 118 12.51 1.00 -12.53
C ALA A 118 11.74 2.13 -11.80
N ARG A 119 12.43 2.84 -10.91
CA ARG A 119 11.84 3.93 -10.11
C ARG A 119 11.87 5.27 -10.84
N PRO A 120 11.00 6.24 -10.47
CA PRO A 120 11.04 7.60 -11.03
C PRO A 120 12.42 8.26 -10.93
N ARG A 121 13.13 8.05 -9.82
CA ARG A 121 14.47 8.63 -9.58
C ARG A 121 15.58 8.05 -10.47
N ASP A 122 15.39 6.86 -11.03
CA ASP A 122 16.38 6.20 -11.90
C ASP A 122 16.43 6.84 -13.29
N ASP A 123 15.45 7.69 -13.62
CA ASP A 123 15.34 8.51 -14.85
C ASP A 123 15.44 7.74 -16.18
N VAL A 124 15.01 6.50 -16.20
CA VAL A 124 15.02 5.64 -17.39
C VAL A 124 13.65 5.57 -18.09
N GLY A 125 12.72 6.45 -17.69
CA GLY A 125 11.36 6.55 -18.25
C GLY A 125 10.31 5.75 -17.45
N ILE A 126 9.03 6.04 -17.76
CA ILE A 126 7.87 5.48 -17.02
C ILE A 126 7.60 4.01 -17.33
N ALA A 127 8.07 3.49 -18.44
CA ALA A 127 7.79 2.15 -18.96
C ALA A 127 9.06 1.27 -19.04
N HIS A 128 10.02 1.48 -18.14
CA HIS A 128 11.20 0.62 -18.08
C HIS A 128 10.92 -0.57 -17.15
N PHE A 129 10.77 -1.75 -17.75
CA PHE A 129 10.48 -3.01 -17.07
C PHE A 129 11.58 -4.04 -17.34
N ARG A 130 12.07 -4.67 -16.28
CA ARG A 130 13.06 -5.75 -16.31
C ARG A 130 12.59 -6.88 -15.39
N PRO A 131 11.66 -7.74 -15.84
CA PRO A 131 11.18 -8.86 -15.04
C PRO A 131 12.34 -9.68 -14.48
N PHE A 132 12.29 -9.96 -13.18
CA PHE A 132 13.36 -10.64 -12.43
C PHE A 132 14.71 -9.90 -12.39
N GLY A 133 14.79 -8.65 -12.87
CA GLY A 133 16.02 -7.86 -13.00
C GLY A 133 16.42 -7.06 -11.75
N GLY A 134 15.68 -7.16 -10.65
CA GLY A 134 15.99 -6.48 -9.38
C GLY A 134 15.37 -5.10 -9.21
N ASP A 135 14.81 -4.50 -10.27
CA ASP A 135 14.06 -3.24 -10.17
C ASP A 135 12.75 -3.45 -9.39
N GLN A 136 12.40 -2.54 -8.47
CA GLN A 136 11.35 -2.79 -7.47
C GLN A 136 10.40 -1.61 -7.26
N SER A 137 10.06 -0.86 -8.33
CA SER A 137 9.09 0.23 -8.21
C SER A 137 7.67 -0.30 -8.08
N PHE A 138 7.21 -1.16 -8.97
CA PHE A 138 5.81 -1.59 -9.04
C PHE A 138 5.57 -2.93 -8.32
N PRO A 139 4.53 -3.01 -7.48
CA PRO A 139 3.72 -1.93 -6.90
C PRO A 139 4.38 -1.31 -5.66
N SER A 140 3.83 -0.20 -5.13
CA SER A 140 4.37 0.46 -3.93
C SER A 140 4.13 -0.35 -2.66
N GLY A 141 5.22 -0.81 -2.02
CA GLY A 141 5.13 -1.61 -0.79
C GLY A 141 4.68 -0.80 0.43
N HIS A 142 5.19 0.43 0.62
CA HIS A 142 4.77 1.32 1.71
C HIS A 142 3.27 1.65 1.60
N THR A 143 2.80 1.93 0.37
CA THR A 143 1.37 2.20 0.15
C THR A 143 0.52 0.96 0.40
N SER A 144 0.94 -0.22 -0.09
CA SER A 144 0.23 -1.47 0.17
C SER A 144 0.12 -1.77 1.67
N HIS A 145 1.20 -1.54 2.43
CA HIS A 145 1.22 -1.68 3.88
C HIS A 145 0.24 -0.71 4.56
N ALA A 146 0.35 0.59 4.26
CA ALA A 146 -0.49 1.62 4.88
C ALA A 146 -1.98 1.42 4.59
N PHE A 147 -2.34 1.08 3.34
CA PHE A 147 -3.72 0.82 2.95
C PHE A 147 -4.27 -0.49 3.52
N ALA A 148 -3.43 -1.51 3.74
CA ALA A 148 -3.85 -2.73 4.43
C ALA A 148 -4.26 -2.43 5.87
N VAL A 149 -3.45 -1.66 6.61
CA VAL A 149 -3.77 -1.23 7.98
C VAL A 149 -5.00 -0.32 8.01
N ALA A 150 -5.08 0.67 7.12
CA ALA A 150 -6.23 1.57 7.03
C ALA A 150 -7.54 0.80 6.76
N SER A 151 -7.49 -0.18 5.86
CA SER A 151 -8.64 -1.03 5.55
C SER A 151 -9.08 -1.86 6.75
N VAL A 152 -8.14 -2.46 7.48
CA VAL A 152 -8.45 -3.24 8.70
C VAL A 152 -9.08 -2.34 9.76
N ILE A 153 -8.50 -1.17 10.05
CA ILE A 153 -9.06 -0.22 11.01
C ILE A 153 -10.48 0.17 10.61
N ALA A 154 -10.69 0.57 9.35
CA ALA A 154 -11.99 0.99 8.83
C ALA A 154 -13.05 -0.13 8.87
N ASN A 155 -12.65 -1.41 8.75
CA ASN A 155 -13.57 -2.54 8.83
C ASN A 155 -13.81 -3.03 10.27
N HIS A 156 -12.98 -2.67 11.23
CA HIS A 156 -13.23 -2.91 12.65
C HIS A 156 -14.02 -1.79 13.32
N TYR A 157 -13.85 -0.54 12.87
CA TYR A 157 -14.48 0.65 13.44
C TYR A 157 -15.36 1.31 12.39
N ASP A 158 -16.70 1.26 12.59
CA ASP A 158 -17.71 1.70 11.61
C ASP A 158 -17.89 3.22 11.53
N GLU A 159 -17.17 3.99 12.37
CA GLU A 159 -17.27 5.44 12.40
C GLU A 159 -16.62 6.08 11.16
N THR A 160 -17.39 6.94 10.47
CA THR A 160 -16.94 7.60 9.23
C THR A 160 -15.63 8.38 9.42
N TRP A 161 -15.45 9.06 10.56
CA TRP A 161 -14.23 9.82 10.81
C TRP A 161 -12.99 8.92 10.93
N VAL A 162 -13.14 7.71 11.52
CA VAL A 162 -12.06 6.71 11.61
C VAL A 162 -11.65 6.26 10.21
N THR A 163 -12.64 5.90 9.38
CA THR A 163 -12.42 5.53 7.97
C THR A 163 -11.71 6.65 7.21
N CYS A 164 -12.24 7.87 7.26
CA CYS A 164 -11.64 9.03 6.58
C CYS A 164 -10.20 9.29 7.04
N THR A 165 -9.94 9.28 8.36
CA THR A 165 -8.60 9.53 8.90
C THR A 165 -7.62 8.44 8.48
N SER A 166 -7.98 7.17 8.61
CA SER A 166 -7.12 6.03 8.26
C SER A 166 -6.71 6.06 6.79
N TYR A 167 -7.66 6.25 5.88
CA TYR A 167 -7.36 6.33 4.45
C TYR A 167 -6.65 7.63 4.06
N SER A 168 -6.88 8.74 4.76
CA SER A 168 -6.13 9.97 4.54
C SER A 168 -4.65 9.81 4.89
N VAL A 169 -4.34 9.20 6.04
CA VAL A 169 -2.95 8.90 6.43
C VAL A 169 -2.30 7.95 5.41
N ALA A 170 -2.99 6.88 5.00
CA ALA A 170 -2.48 5.96 3.98
C ALA A 170 -2.22 6.65 2.63
N SER A 171 -3.07 7.62 2.25
CA SER A 171 -2.90 8.42 1.02
C SER A 171 -1.69 9.33 1.11
N LEU A 172 -1.45 9.95 2.28
CA LEU A 172 -0.25 10.78 2.52
C LEU A 172 1.04 9.96 2.42
N VAL A 173 1.04 8.69 2.84
CA VAL A 173 2.16 7.76 2.57
C VAL A 173 2.41 7.65 1.06
N GLY A 174 1.36 7.47 0.25
CA GLY A 174 1.47 7.42 -1.21
C GLY A 174 2.07 8.70 -1.79
N VAL A 175 1.58 9.88 -1.34
CA VAL A 175 2.12 11.19 -1.76
C VAL A 175 3.60 11.32 -1.41
N ALA A 176 3.98 10.96 -0.18
CA ALA A 176 5.39 10.98 0.26
C ALA A 176 6.27 10.09 -0.63
N ARG A 177 5.79 8.89 -1.01
CA ARG A 177 6.52 7.99 -1.92
C ARG A 177 6.73 8.56 -3.32
N SER A 178 5.74 9.33 -3.83
CA SER A 178 5.88 10.04 -5.11
C SER A 178 6.86 11.21 -4.99
N TYR A 179 6.74 11.98 -3.91
CA TYR A 179 7.61 13.12 -3.61
C TYR A 179 9.10 12.74 -3.57
N HIS A 180 9.43 11.63 -2.88
CA HIS A 180 10.81 11.11 -2.81
C HIS A 180 11.26 10.33 -4.06
N GLY A 181 10.54 10.43 -5.18
CA GLY A 181 10.89 9.72 -6.43
C GLY A 181 10.96 8.20 -6.29
N GLY A 182 10.35 7.64 -5.25
CA GLY A 182 10.37 6.20 -4.98
C GLY A 182 9.41 5.40 -5.83
N HIS A 183 8.26 6.00 -6.19
CA HIS A 183 7.16 5.33 -6.89
C HIS A 183 6.41 6.26 -7.82
N PHE A 184 5.92 5.73 -8.94
CA PHE A 184 4.98 6.39 -9.83
C PHE A 184 3.56 6.37 -9.25
N ALA A 185 2.66 7.23 -9.76
CA ALA A 185 1.25 7.26 -9.35
C ALA A 185 0.55 5.91 -9.56
N SER A 186 0.83 5.22 -10.65
CA SER A 186 0.28 3.88 -10.93
C SER A 186 0.79 2.81 -9.94
N ASP A 187 2.04 2.91 -9.47
CA ASP A 187 2.59 2.00 -8.44
C ASP A 187 1.86 2.20 -7.11
N ILE A 188 1.55 3.45 -6.78
CA ILE A 188 0.81 3.84 -5.58
C ILE A 188 -0.62 3.33 -5.65
N LEU A 189 -1.31 3.54 -6.78
CA LEU A 189 -2.66 3.04 -7.00
C LEU A 189 -2.73 1.52 -6.86
N ALA A 190 -1.83 0.79 -7.51
CA ALA A 190 -1.77 -0.67 -7.41
C ALA A 190 -1.51 -1.13 -5.96
N GLY A 191 -0.59 -0.48 -5.25
CA GLY A 191 -0.33 -0.75 -3.84
C GLY A 191 -1.56 -0.51 -2.95
N ALA A 192 -2.25 0.62 -3.16
CA ALA A 192 -3.48 0.96 -2.44
C ALA A 192 -4.59 -0.08 -2.65
N MET A 193 -4.79 -0.53 -3.89
CA MET A 193 -5.76 -1.57 -4.22
C MET A 193 -5.42 -2.89 -3.55
N ILE A 194 -4.17 -3.35 -3.64
CA ILE A 194 -3.71 -4.59 -2.98
C ILE A 194 -3.94 -4.50 -1.47
N GLY A 195 -3.48 -3.42 -0.83
CA GLY A 195 -3.63 -3.23 0.61
C GLY A 195 -5.09 -3.24 1.05
N THR A 196 -5.94 -2.47 0.38
CA THR A 196 -7.37 -2.36 0.72
C THR A 196 -8.09 -3.70 0.56
N LEU A 197 -7.88 -4.39 -0.56
CA LEU A 197 -8.55 -5.67 -0.82
C LEU A 197 -8.11 -6.75 0.18
N VAL A 198 -6.83 -6.85 0.48
CA VAL A 198 -6.32 -7.83 1.45
C VAL A 198 -6.82 -7.50 2.85
N GLY A 199 -6.76 -6.22 3.28
CA GLY A 199 -7.22 -5.82 4.61
C GLY A 199 -8.70 -6.14 4.81
N LYS A 200 -9.55 -5.82 3.83
CA LYS A 200 -10.97 -6.16 3.83
C LYS A 200 -11.19 -7.68 3.91
N SER A 201 -10.52 -8.45 3.04
CA SER A 201 -10.69 -9.91 2.98
C SER A 201 -10.25 -10.61 4.27
N VAL A 202 -9.21 -10.12 4.95
CA VAL A 202 -8.76 -10.69 6.22
C VAL A 202 -9.81 -10.48 7.31
N VAL A 203 -10.34 -9.26 7.43
CA VAL A 203 -11.38 -8.95 8.44
C VAL A 203 -12.67 -9.73 8.17
N GLU A 204 -13.13 -9.79 6.92
CA GLU A 204 -14.34 -10.55 6.54
C GLU A 204 -14.18 -12.04 6.85
N TYR A 205 -13.04 -12.62 6.58
CA TYR A 205 -12.74 -14.03 6.87
C TYR A 205 -12.75 -14.34 8.37
N ASN A 206 -12.22 -13.45 9.19
CA ASN A 206 -12.10 -13.68 10.64
C ASN A 206 -13.40 -13.35 11.39
N LYS A 207 -14.34 -12.60 10.77
CA LYS A 207 -15.68 -12.35 11.29
C LYS A 207 -16.70 -13.42 10.91
N SER A 208 -16.40 -14.31 9.93
CA SER A 208 -17.28 -15.40 9.45
C SER A 208 -17.14 -16.65 10.30
#